data_c92363025387ce7dd35f8e80e7da5fc4
#
_entry.id   c92363025387ce7dd35f8e80e7da5fc4
#
_cell.length_a   1.000
_cell.length_b   1.000
_cell.length_c   1.000
_cell.angle_alpha   90.00
_cell.angle_beta   90.00
_cell.angle_gamma   90.00
#
_symmetry.space_group_name_H-M   'P 1'
#
loop_
_entity.id
_entity.type
_entity.pdbx_description
1 polymer ?
#
loop_
_entity_poly.entity_id
_entity_poly.type
_entity_poly.pdbx_seq_one_letter_code
_entity_poly.pdbx_strand_id
1 'polypeptide(L)'
;MIRKLNSRDAGDIEYCLQQKPMFGQFVRIFIKDLGIDIENCNIFGYYEKTKLTCIFSVVLNNLMVYSYADIVPAKEILDFLKNHNINFSIMKGEESILQQFTPYVKVVTKYGTLLCKLF
;
A
#
# COMPACT_ATOMS: atom_id res chain seq x y z
N MET A 1 -7.97 10.17 -4.11
CA MET A 1 -9.06 9.61 -3.27
C MET A 1 -8.73 8.19 -2.87
N ILE A 2 -8.82 7.91 -1.60
CA ILE A 2 -8.53 6.58 -1.06
C ILE A 2 -9.85 5.86 -0.78
N ARG A 3 -9.94 4.60 -1.18
CA ARG A 3 -11.07 3.75 -0.82
C ARG A 3 -10.66 2.28 -0.69
N LYS A 4 -11.47 1.53 0.01
CA LYS A 4 -11.27 0.09 0.14
C LYS A 4 -11.56 -0.58 -1.20
N LEU A 5 -10.67 -1.50 -1.61
CA LEU A 5 -10.83 -2.26 -2.84
C LEU A 5 -11.65 -3.51 -2.59
N ASN A 6 -12.33 -3.97 -3.63
CA ASN A 6 -13.12 -5.19 -3.60
C ASN A 6 -13.05 -5.88 -4.97
N SER A 7 -13.80 -6.96 -5.15
CA SER A 7 -13.76 -7.76 -6.39
C SER A 7 -14.15 -6.97 -7.64
N ARG A 8 -14.97 -5.92 -7.48
CA ARG A 8 -15.36 -5.07 -8.62
C ARG A 8 -14.18 -4.28 -9.17
N ASP A 9 -13.14 -4.13 -8.37
CA ASP A 9 -11.93 -3.38 -8.76
C ASP A 9 -10.88 -4.27 -9.42
N ALA A 10 -11.16 -5.53 -9.67
CA ALA A 10 -10.19 -6.50 -10.19
C ALA A 10 -9.52 -6.02 -11.48
N GLY A 11 -10.27 -5.42 -12.40
CA GLY A 11 -9.72 -4.89 -13.63
C GLY A 11 -8.76 -3.74 -13.40
N ASP A 12 -9.11 -2.82 -12.52
CA ASP A 12 -8.26 -1.68 -12.17
C ASP A 12 -7.00 -2.14 -11.46
N ILE A 13 -7.14 -3.12 -10.57
CA ILE A 13 -6.01 -3.69 -9.84
C ILE A 13 -5.04 -4.34 -10.82
N GLU A 14 -5.53 -5.17 -11.72
CA GLU A 14 -4.67 -5.85 -12.68
C GLU A 14 -3.94 -4.86 -13.58
N TYR A 15 -4.63 -3.85 -14.08
CA TYR A 15 -3.99 -2.79 -14.86
C TYR A 15 -2.88 -2.11 -14.06
N CYS A 16 -3.17 -1.76 -12.82
CA CYS A 16 -2.21 -1.10 -11.93
C CYS A 16 -0.96 -1.96 -11.72
N LEU A 17 -1.14 -3.25 -11.45
CA LEU A 17 -0.04 -4.15 -11.16
C LEU A 17 0.82 -4.46 -12.39
N GLN A 18 0.25 -4.41 -13.57
CA GLN A 18 1.00 -4.64 -14.81
C GLN A 18 1.99 -3.54 -15.14
N GLN A 19 1.84 -2.37 -14.56
CA GLN A 19 2.73 -1.24 -14.85
C GLN A 19 4.14 -1.44 -14.26
N LYS A 20 4.25 -2.20 -13.17
CA LYS A 20 5.51 -2.61 -12.57
C LYS A 20 5.44 -4.11 -12.23
N PRO A 21 5.62 -4.99 -13.22
CA PRO A 21 5.33 -6.42 -13.03
C PRO A 21 6.10 -7.07 -11.88
N MET A 22 7.36 -6.68 -11.67
CA MET A 22 8.20 -7.25 -10.63
C MET A 22 7.60 -7.00 -9.24
N PHE A 23 7.24 -5.76 -8.95
CA PHE A 23 6.64 -5.41 -7.65
C PHE A 23 5.17 -5.80 -7.61
N GLY A 24 4.47 -5.73 -8.73
CA GLY A 24 3.07 -6.15 -8.82
C GLY A 24 2.87 -7.62 -8.50
N GLN A 25 3.87 -8.46 -8.76
CA GLN A 25 3.79 -9.89 -8.46
C GLN A 25 3.64 -10.13 -6.95
N PHE A 26 4.33 -9.37 -6.13
CA PHE A 26 4.18 -9.47 -4.68
C PHE A 26 2.76 -9.16 -4.24
N VAL A 27 2.18 -8.12 -4.82
CA VAL A 27 0.80 -7.73 -4.50
C VAL A 27 -0.18 -8.81 -4.95
N ARG A 28 0.03 -9.40 -6.12
CA ARG A 28 -0.83 -10.49 -6.61
C ARG A 28 -0.81 -11.68 -5.68
N ILE A 29 0.37 -12.10 -5.24
CA ILE A 29 0.51 -13.21 -4.30
C ILE A 29 -0.21 -12.89 -3.00
N PHE A 30 -0.02 -11.68 -2.50
CA PHE A 30 -0.65 -11.20 -1.28
C PHE A 30 -2.18 -11.25 -1.37
N ILE A 31 -2.74 -10.74 -2.47
CA ILE A 31 -4.18 -10.74 -2.70
C ILE A 31 -4.71 -12.16 -2.86
N LYS A 32 -3.97 -13.02 -3.55
CA LYS A 32 -4.36 -14.42 -3.76
C LYS A 32 -4.45 -15.18 -2.43
N ASP A 33 -3.46 -14.95 -1.55
CA ASP A 33 -3.41 -15.65 -0.28
C ASP A 33 -4.48 -15.16 0.70
N LEU A 34 -4.77 -13.85 0.69
CA LEU A 34 -5.72 -13.26 1.63
C LEU A 34 -7.14 -13.16 1.10
N GLY A 35 -7.29 -13.12 -0.23
CA GLY A 35 -8.59 -12.86 -0.86
C GLY A 35 -8.97 -11.40 -0.81
N ILE A 36 -9.42 -10.84 -1.94
CA ILE A 36 -9.77 -9.44 -2.04
C ILE A 36 -11.18 -9.14 -1.54
N ASP A 37 -12.06 -10.14 -1.60
CA ASP A 37 -13.47 -10.00 -1.23
C ASP A 37 -13.73 -10.10 0.26
N ILE A 38 -12.72 -10.39 1.02
CA ILE A 38 -12.88 -10.61 2.45
C ILE A 38 -13.06 -9.23 3.09
N GLU A 39 -14.19 -9.04 3.78
CA GLU A 39 -14.48 -7.79 4.48
C GLU A 39 -13.41 -7.42 5.49
N ASN A 40 -12.71 -8.43 6.01
CA ASN A 40 -11.63 -8.24 6.97
C ASN A 40 -10.29 -7.96 6.31
N CYS A 41 -10.22 -7.95 4.98
CA CYS A 41 -8.99 -7.65 4.26
C CYS A 41 -8.89 -6.14 4.04
N ASN A 42 -7.88 -5.52 4.65
CA ASN A 42 -7.68 -4.08 4.55
C ASN A 42 -6.79 -3.75 3.37
N ILE A 43 -7.31 -3.92 2.15
CA ILE A 43 -6.66 -3.53 0.91
C ILE A 43 -7.30 -2.25 0.41
N PHE A 44 -6.51 -1.22 0.24
CA PHE A 44 -6.97 0.10 -0.18
C PHE A 44 -6.28 0.52 -1.46
N GLY A 45 -6.96 1.37 -2.21
CA GLY A 45 -6.43 1.97 -3.41
C GLY A 45 -6.49 3.47 -3.35
N TYR A 46 -5.47 4.10 -3.93
CA TYR A 46 -5.48 5.54 -4.17
C TYR A 46 -5.77 5.77 -5.66
N TYR A 47 -6.85 6.52 -5.91
CA TYR A 47 -7.26 6.89 -7.24
C TYR A 47 -6.86 8.33 -7.53
N GLU A 48 -6.11 8.52 -8.59
CA GLU A 48 -5.84 9.83 -9.15
C GLU A 48 -6.81 10.00 -10.31
N LYS A 49 -7.85 10.82 -10.09
CA LYS A 49 -9.01 10.91 -10.97
C LYS A 49 -9.69 9.54 -11.07
N THR A 50 -9.66 8.89 -12.23
CA THR A 50 -10.29 7.59 -12.44
C THR A 50 -9.29 6.43 -12.44
N LYS A 51 -7.99 6.73 -12.25
CA LYS A 51 -6.94 5.71 -12.34
C LYS A 51 -6.46 5.27 -10.98
N LEU A 52 -6.44 3.97 -10.75
CA LEU A 52 -5.82 3.38 -9.58
C LEU A 52 -4.30 3.40 -9.78
N THR A 53 -3.60 4.21 -9.01
CA THR A 53 -2.15 4.36 -9.13
C THR A 53 -1.38 3.74 -7.99
N CYS A 54 -2.01 3.57 -6.83
CA CYS A 54 -1.35 3.07 -5.64
C CYS A 54 -2.26 2.08 -4.93
N ILE A 55 -1.67 0.99 -4.45
CA ILE A 55 -2.36 -0.03 -3.65
C ILE A 55 -1.60 -0.17 -2.35
N PHE A 56 -2.29 -0.13 -1.24
CA PHE A 56 -1.67 -0.34 0.06
C PHE A 56 -2.55 -1.18 0.96
N SER A 57 -1.90 -1.87 1.89
CA SER A 57 -2.59 -2.77 2.80
C SER A 57 -1.80 -2.91 4.09
N VAL A 58 -2.50 -3.12 5.21
CA VAL A 58 -1.88 -3.40 6.49
C VAL A 58 -2.33 -4.78 6.96
N VAL A 59 -1.37 -5.69 7.11
CA VAL A 59 -1.61 -7.04 7.60
C VAL A 59 -0.54 -7.39 8.62
N LEU A 60 -0.97 -7.87 9.78
CA LEU A 60 -0.06 -8.27 10.86
C LEU A 60 0.99 -7.19 11.15
N ASN A 61 0.54 -5.95 11.26
CA ASN A 61 1.41 -4.82 11.61
C ASN A 61 2.37 -4.41 10.48
N ASN A 62 2.19 -4.94 9.27
CA ASN A 62 3.01 -4.59 8.11
C ASN A 62 2.18 -3.75 7.14
N LEU A 63 2.67 -2.56 6.82
CA LEU A 63 2.12 -1.75 5.74
C LEU A 63 2.85 -2.10 4.46
N MET A 64 2.12 -2.63 3.48
CA MET A 64 2.61 -2.87 2.15
C MET A 64 2.12 -1.75 1.25
N VAL A 65 3.02 -1.16 0.49
CA VAL A 65 2.69 -0.09 -0.45
C VAL A 65 3.23 -0.44 -1.83
N TYR A 66 2.37 -0.34 -2.83
CA TYR A 66 2.72 -0.47 -4.23
C TYR A 66 2.22 0.77 -4.97
N SER A 67 3.06 1.33 -5.83
CA SER A 67 2.67 2.42 -6.72
C SER A 67 3.44 2.33 -8.02
N TYR A 68 2.76 2.48 -9.16
CA TYR A 68 3.47 2.63 -10.41
C TYR A 68 3.74 4.10 -10.73
N ALA A 69 3.09 5.02 -10.04
CA ALA A 69 3.42 6.44 -10.12
C ALA A 69 4.66 6.72 -9.28
N ASP A 70 5.49 7.65 -9.74
CA ASP A 70 6.74 7.98 -9.04
C ASP A 70 6.49 8.69 -7.72
N ILE A 71 5.39 9.42 -7.62
CA ILE A 71 5.03 10.17 -6.42
C ILE A 71 3.77 9.56 -5.81
N VAL A 72 3.84 9.25 -4.53
CA VAL A 72 2.71 8.71 -3.77
C VAL A 72 2.22 9.73 -2.75
N PRO A 73 0.92 9.74 -2.44
CA PRO A 73 0.37 10.64 -1.44
C PRO A 73 0.63 10.08 -0.03
N ALA A 74 1.90 10.05 0.37
CA ALA A 74 2.33 9.40 1.61
C ALA A 74 1.60 9.96 2.84
N LYS A 75 1.51 11.28 2.96
CA LYS A 75 0.83 11.89 4.09
C LYS A 75 -0.66 11.54 4.11
N GLU A 76 -1.30 11.57 2.95
CA GLU A 76 -2.73 11.24 2.85
C GLU A 76 -2.98 9.78 3.24
N ILE A 77 -2.11 8.86 2.82
CA ILE A 77 -2.19 7.44 3.19
C ILE A 77 -2.05 7.28 4.71
N LEU A 78 -1.05 7.92 5.30
CA LEU A 78 -0.81 7.82 6.74
C LEU A 78 -1.97 8.44 7.54
N ASP A 79 -2.49 9.57 7.12
CA ASP A 79 -3.64 10.20 7.77
C ASP A 79 -4.88 9.31 7.66
N PHE A 80 -5.09 8.68 6.50
CA PHE A 80 -6.18 7.74 6.31
C PHE A 80 -6.10 6.57 7.28
N LEU A 81 -4.92 5.96 7.40
CA LEU A 81 -4.70 4.83 8.30
C LEU A 81 -4.94 5.24 9.75
N LYS A 82 -4.41 6.39 10.14
CA LYS A 82 -4.58 6.93 11.49
C LYS A 82 -6.06 7.18 11.81
N ASN A 83 -6.78 7.78 10.87
CA ASN A 83 -8.19 8.10 11.07
C ASN A 83 -9.07 6.86 11.16
N HIS A 84 -8.61 5.73 10.64
CA HIS A 84 -9.30 4.44 10.71
C HIS A 84 -8.75 3.54 11.82
N ASN A 85 -7.88 4.06 12.68
CA ASN A 85 -7.25 3.31 13.77
C ASN A 85 -6.50 2.07 13.28
N ILE A 86 -5.88 2.15 12.12
CA ILE A 86 -5.07 1.09 11.55
C ILE A 86 -3.61 1.40 11.82
N ASN A 87 -2.95 0.55 12.62
CA ASN A 87 -1.57 0.74 13.03
C ASN A 87 -0.65 -0.25 12.31
N PHE A 88 0.58 0.19 12.10
CA PHE A 88 1.64 -0.67 11.56
C PHE A 88 2.98 -0.25 12.16
N SER A 89 3.96 -1.14 12.10
CA SER A 89 5.33 -0.83 12.53
C SER A 89 6.39 -1.18 11.49
N ILE A 90 6.01 -1.92 10.45
CA ILE A 90 6.91 -2.33 9.38
C ILE A 90 6.31 -1.88 8.05
N MET A 91 7.15 -1.33 7.17
CA MET A 91 6.75 -0.97 5.81
C MET A 91 7.48 -1.84 4.81
N LYS A 92 6.77 -2.31 3.78
CA LYS A 92 7.30 -3.12 2.70
C LYS A 92 6.91 -2.54 1.35
N GLY A 93 7.84 -2.55 0.41
CA GLY A 93 7.60 -2.07 -0.93
C GLY A 93 8.89 -1.62 -1.59
N GLU A 94 8.75 -0.95 -2.72
CA GLU A 94 9.88 -0.39 -3.45
C GLU A 94 10.53 0.73 -2.64
N GLU A 95 11.85 0.74 -2.55
CA GLU A 95 12.56 1.69 -1.69
C GLU A 95 12.24 3.14 -2.02
N SER A 96 12.19 3.50 -3.30
CA SER A 96 11.90 4.87 -3.73
C SER A 96 10.51 5.33 -3.31
N ILE A 97 9.56 4.40 -3.19
CA ILE A 97 8.22 4.68 -2.72
C ILE A 97 8.21 4.81 -1.20
N LEU A 98 8.86 3.88 -0.51
CA LEU A 98 8.89 3.89 0.95
C LEU A 98 9.61 5.12 1.51
N GLN A 99 10.63 5.61 0.83
CA GLN A 99 11.35 6.81 1.24
C GLN A 99 10.46 8.05 1.31
N GLN A 100 9.38 8.07 0.55
CA GLN A 100 8.45 9.20 0.58
C GLN A 100 7.65 9.27 1.88
N PHE A 101 7.63 8.19 2.66
CA PHE A 101 6.97 8.14 3.95
C PHE A 101 7.89 8.58 5.10
N THR A 102 9.20 8.60 4.89
CA THR A 102 10.17 8.84 5.97
C THR A 102 10.01 10.19 6.68
N PRO A 103 9.56 11.28 6.04
CA PRO A 103 9.32 12.53 6.76
C PRO A 103 8.23 12.44 7.84
N TYR A 104 7.37 11.42 7.76
CA TYR A 104 6.20 11.29 8.62
C TYR A 104 6.29 10.14 9.61
N VAL A 105 7.34 9.32 9.52
CA VAL A 105 7.53 8.16 10.38
C VAL A 105 8.97 8.12 10.87
N LYS A 106 9.20 7.44 12.01
CA LYS A 106 10.57 7.25 12.48
C LYS A 106 11.12 5.94 11.93
N VAL A 107 12.18 6.05 11.13
CA VAL A 107 12.89 4.88 10.63
C VAL A 107 13.81 4.37 11.73
N VAL A 108 13.60 3.13 12.15
CA VAL A 108 14.40 2.49 13.20
C VAL A 108 15.53 1.68 12.59
N THR A 109 15.23 0.90 11.57
CA THR A 109 16.18 0.02 10.91
C THR A 109 15.89 0.01 9.41
N LYS A 110 16.95 -0.06 8.60
CA LYS A 110 16.81 -0.11 7.15
C LYS A 110 17.47 -1.39 6.64
N TYR A 111 16.65 -2.21 5.98
CA TYR A 111 17.09 -3.40 5.25
C TYR A 111 16.69 -3.24 3.79
N GLY A 112 16.53 -4.32 3.04
CA GLY A 112 15.91 -4.29 1.72
C GLY A 112 14.48 -3.75 1.74
N THR A 113 13.84 -3.78 2.91
CA THR A 113 12.60 -3.09 3.22
C THR A 113 12.85 -2.11 4.35
N LEU A 114 12.04 -1.04 4.44
CA LEU A 114 12.14 -0.10 5.53
C LEU A 114 11.38 -0.62 6.75
N LEU A 115 12.04 -0.59 7.91
CA LEU A 115 11.40 -0.80 9.20
C LEU A 115 11.15 0.56 9.83
N CYS A 116 9.91 0.84 10.13
CA CYS A 116 9.49 2.14 10.63
C CYS A 116 8.66 1.98 11.89
N LYS A 117 8.73 2.99 12.76
CA LYS A 117 7.78 3.15 13.84
C LYS A 117 6.95 4.38 13.59
N LEU A 118 5.65 4.26 13.79
CA LEU A 118 4.76 5.41 13.85
C LEU A 118 4.74 5.97 15.26
N PHE A 119 4.58 7.26 15.32
CA PHE A 119 4.40 7.96 16.59
C PHE A 119 2.97 8.31 16.81
#